data_4040967958accae087eda53a7a205d61
#
_entry.id   4040967958accae087eda53a7a205d61
#
_cell.length_a   1.000
_cell.length_b   1.000
_cell.length_c   1.000
_cell.angle_alpha   90.00
_cell.angle_beta   90.00
_cell.angle_gamma   90.00
#
_symmetry.space_group_name_H-M   'P 1'
#
loop_
_entity.id
_entity.type
_entity.pdbx_description
1 polymer ?
#
loop_
_entity_poly.entity_id
_entity_poly.type
_entity_poly.pdbx_seq_one_letter_code
_entity_poly.pdbx_strand_id
1 'polypeptide(L)'
;ADGILNGDLIIKGAGDPTLGSWRYSGHHENDILMQLVAAIQKAGIKKINGHVVGDDSVFGTQSVANGWIWMDVGNYYGAGTSGLCWRENQFDIKLKTGPVNTPISVLRTVPNTPYLTYKSELLNAPSGTGDDAYGYLPVGTKLMYLRGTYAEDQEKKSISVAVPDPAYDVAYRLT
;
A
#
# COMPACT_ATOMS: atom_id res chain seq x y z
N ALA A 1 28.01 -0.74 24.93
CA ALA A 1 26.55 -0.84 24.64
C ALA A 1 26.28 -2.19 23.96
N ASP A 2 25.26 -2.88 24.38
CA ASP A 2 24.88 -4.22 23.92
C ASP A 2 24.17 -4.21 22.54
N GLY A 3 23.95 -3.02 21.99
CA GLY A 3 23.24 -2.81 20.71
C GLY A 3 21.73 -2.97 20.82
N ILE A 4 21.16 -2.92 22.01
CA ILE A 4 19.71 -3.01 22.22
C ILE A 4 19.14 -1.59 22.37
N LEU A 5 18.17 -1.24 21.50
CA LEU A 5 17.32 -0.07 21.67
C LEU A 5 16.14 -0.44 22.58
N ASN A 6 16.11 0.09 23.79
CA ASN A 6 14.96 -0.06 24.70
C ASN A 6 14.02 1.13 24.47
N GLY A 7 13.07 0.98 23.57
CA GLY A 7 12.14 2.00 23.13
C GLY A 7 11.81 1.83 21.64
N ASP A 8 11.05 2.75 21.11
CA ASP A 8 10.55 2.69 19.73
C ASP A 8 11.57 3.26 18.74
N LEU A 9 11.60 2.68 17.54
CA LEU A 9 12.27 3.24 16.37
C LEU A 9 11.23 4.01 15.55
N ILE A 10 11.45 5.32 15.38
CA ILE A 10 10.53 6.19 14.65
C ILE A 10 11.10 6.50 13.28
N ILE A 11 10.33 6.22 12.22
CA ILE A 11 10.60 6.65 10.85
C ILE A 11 9.73 7.88 10.60
N LYS A 12 10.34 9.07 10.62
CA LYS A 12 9.61 10.32 10.43
C LYS A 12 9.62 10.75 8.97
N GLY A 13 8.44 10.91 8.39
CA GLY A 13 8.27 11.45 7.04
C GLY A 13 8.46 12.95 6.98
N ALA A 14 8.92 13.45 5.82
CA ALA A 14 9.06 14.87 5.50
C ALA A 14 8.26 15.27 4.24
N GLY A 15 7.36 14.41 3.79
CA GLY A 15 6.52 14.66 2.60
C GLY A 15 7.19 14.28 1.28
N ASP A 16 8.25 13.48 1.29
CA ASP A 16 8.90 13.00 0.08
C ASP A 16 8.03 11.92 -0.62
N PRO A 17 7.49 12.18 -1.83
CA PRO A 17 6.64 11.24 -2.54
C PRO A 17 7.43 10.14 -3.27
N THR A 18 8.77 10.20 -3.27
CA THR A 18 9.62 9.31 -4.07
C THR A 18 10.06 8.05 -3.33
N LEU A 19 9.82 7.96 -2.01
CA LEU A 19 10.24 6.83 -1.19
C LEU A 19 9.57 5.52 -1.65
N GLY A 20 10.39 4.54 -2.01
CA GLY A 20 9.92 3.24 -2.51
C GLY A 20 9.31 3.29 -3.91
N SER A 21 9.38 4.43 -4.62
CA SER A 21 8.86 4.57 -5.98
C SER A 21 9.70 3.80 -6.98
N TRP A 22 9.05 3.06 -7.87
CA TRP A 22 9.70 2.34 -8.98
C TRP A 22 10.11 3.25 -10.14
N ARG A 23 9.70 4.54 -10.12
CA ARG A 23 9.99 5.51 -11.20
C ARG A 23 11.37 6.11 -11.12
N TYR A 24 11.98 6.10 -9.94
CA TYR A 24 13.24 6.79 -9.68
C TYR A 24 14.33 5.81 -9.29
N SER A 25 15.45 5.82 -10.03
CA SER A 25 16.61 5.00 -9.70
C SER A 25 17.17 5.36 -8.32
N GLY A 26 17.48 4.35 -7.52
CA GLY A 26 17.96 4.53 -6.14
C GLY A 26 16.88 4.82 -5.10
N HIS A 27 15.60 4.90 -5.53
CA HIS A 27 14.46 5.12 -4.66
C HIS A 27 13.51 3.91 -4.59
N HIS A 28 13.84 2.80 -5.24
CA HIS A 28 13.02 1.61 -5.18
C HIS A 28 12.85 1.11 -3.75
N GLU A 29 11.82 0.31 -3.51
CA GLU A 29 11.48 -0.21 -2.18
C GLU A 29 12.70 -0.79 -1.44
N ASN A 30 13.43 -1.68 -2.10
CA ASN A 30 14.62 -2.31 -1.50
C ASN A 30 15.77 -1.31 -1.24
N ASP A 31 15.94 -0.33 -2.12
CA ASP A 31 17.00 0.69 -1.95
C ASP A 31 16.78 1.48 -0.67
N ILE A 32 15.54 1.94 -0.47
CA ILE A 32 15.18 2.71 0.73
C ILE A 32 15.23 1.84 2.00
N LEU A 33 14.70 0.61 1.96
CA LEU A 33 14.76 -0.28 3.12
C LEU A 33 16.20 -0.59 3.52
N MET A 34 17.09 -0.82 2.56
CA MET A 34 18.52 -1.05 2.83
C MET A 34 19.21 0.18 3.41
N GLN A 35 18.85 1.39 2.95
CA GLN A 35 19.37 2.64 3.53
C GLN A 35 18.92 2.80 4.99
N LEU A 36 17.65 2.52 5.29
CA LEU A 36 17.13 2.55 6.66
C LEU A 36 17.85 1.53 7.56
N VAL A 37 17.98 0.30 7.09
CA VAL A 37 18.73 -0.76 7.82
C VAL A 37 20.19 -0.33 8.07
N ALA A 38 20.87 0.20 7.06
CA ALA A 38 22.24 0.68 7.21
C ALA A 38 22.37 1.82 8.24
N ALA A 39 21.39 2.75 8.27
CA ALA A 39 21.36 3.82 9.25
C ALA A 39 21.17 3.28 10.68
N ILE A 40 20.28 2.31 10.88
CA ILE A 40 20.03 1.64 12.16
C ILE A 40 21.30 0.91 12.63
N GLN A 41 21.95 0.17 11.75
CA GLN A 41 23.20 -0.54 12.05
C GLN A 41 24.36 0.43 12.38
N LYS A 42 24.46 1.54 11.63
CA LYS A 42 25.45 2.61 11.90
C LYS A 42 25.25 3.26 13.26
N ALA A 43 24.02 3.34 13.74
CA ALA A 43 23.70 3.80 15.10
C ALA A 43 24.04 2.75 16.18
N GLY A 44 24.55 1.57 15.79
CA GLY A 44 24.91 0.49 16.69
C GLY A 44 23.72 -0.36 17.16
N ILE A 45 22.53 -0.17 16.59
CA ILE A 45 21.31 -0.90 16.97
C ILE A 45 21.31 -2.25 16.25
N LYS A 46 21.21 -3.32 17.04
CA LYS A 46 21.12 -4.72 16.57
C LYS A 46 19.79 -5.37 16.92
N LYS A 47 19.12 -4.83 17.91
CA LYS A 47 17.83 -5.30 18.41
C LYS A 47 16.99 -4.13 18.89
N ILE A 48 15.70 -4.17 18.58
CA ILE A 48 14.72 -3.21 19.08
C ILE A 48 13.84 -3.94 20.10
N ASN A 49 13.78 -3.41 21.33
CA ASN A 49 12.89 -3.85 22.38
C ASN A 49 11.79 -2.78 22.55
N GLY A 50 10.92 -2.72 21.54
CA GLY A 50 9.87 -1.74 21.35
C GLY A 50 9.22 -1.94 19.98
N HIS A 51 8.68 -0.86 19.39
CA HIS A 51 7.97 -0.89 18.12
C HIS A 51 8.77 -0.16 17.03
N VAL A 52 8.50 -0.49 15.78
CA VAL A 52 8.85 0.35 14.63
C VAL A 52 7.61 1.17 14.27
N VAL A 53 7.74 2.49 14.27
CA VAL A 53 6.62 3.43 14.10
C VAL A 53 6.88 4.33 12.90
N GLY A 54 5.91 4.39 11.96
CA GLY A 54 5.89 5.41 10.92
C GLY A 54 5.20 6.67 11.43
N ASP A 55 5.87 7.82 11.32
CA ASP A 55 5.34 9.14 11.69
C ASP A 55 5.11 9.98 10.44
N ASP A 56 3.84 10.20 10.09
CA ASP A 56 3.40 11.01 8.95
C ASP A 56 2.80 12.36 9.37
N SER A 57 2.96 12.75 10.62
CA SER A 57 2.31 13.90 11.26
C SER A 57 2.61 15.27 10.61
N VAL A 58 3.56 15.34 9.68
CA VAL A 58 3.97 16.60 9.03
C VAL A 58 2.81 17.26 8.22
N PHE A 59 1.87 16.47 7.70
CA PHE A 59 0.73 16.99 6.91
C PHE A 59 -0.60 16.99 7.65
N GLY A 60 -0.65 16.58 8.91
CA GLY A 60 -1.88 16.43 9.67
C GLY A 60 -2.68 15.19 9.25
N THR A 61 -3.98 15.15 9.57
CA THR A 61 -4.80 13.94 9.48
C THR A 61 -5.72 13.88 8.25
N GLN A 62 -5.81 14.96 7.46
CA GLN A 62 -6.67 14.98 6.26
C GLN A 62 -5.89 14.46 5.06
N SER A 63 -5.90 13.16 4.85
CA SER A 63 -5.22 12.52 3.72
C SER A 63 -5.99 12.64 2.39
N VAL A 64 -7.32 12.76 2.43
CA VAL A 64 -8.20 12.83 1.25
C VAL A 64 -8.69 14.26 1.07
N ALA A 65 -8.50 14.82 -0.12
CA ALA A 65 -8.94 16.17 -0.43
C ALA A 65 -10.48 16.28 -0.51
N ASN A 66 -11.01 17.48 -0.19
CA ASN A 66 -12.43 17.73 -0.32
C ASN A 66 -12.88 17.58 -1.79
N GLY A 67 -14.06 16.99 -1.99
CA GLY A 67 -14.65 16.80 -3.31
C GLY A 67 -14.23 15.52 -4.04
N TRP A 68 -13.33 14.71 -3.48
CA TRP A 68 -13.06 13.39 -4.04
C TRP A 68 -14.25 12.47 -3.81
N ILE A 69 -14.62 11.72 -4.85
CA ILE A 69 -15.75 10.80 -4.76
C ILE A 69 -15.30 9.48 -4.13
N TRP A 70 -16.25 8.83 -3.46
CA TRP A 70 -16.01 7.57 -2.76
C TRP A 70 -15.39 6.48 -3.63
N MET A 71 -15.77 6.41 -4.91
CA MET A 71 -15.27 5.42 -5.85
C MET A 71 -13.77 5.58 -6.14
N ASP A 72 -13.21 6.80 -6.04
CA ASP A 72 -11.81 7.06 -6.37
C ASP A 72 -10.87 6.76 -5.20
N VAL A 73 -11.31 7.00 -3.97
CA VAL A 73 -10.46 6.99 -2.75
C VAL A 73 -9.70 5.69 -2.54
N GLY A 74 -10.26 4.56 -2.92
CA GLY A 74 -9.63 3.25 -2.74
C GLY A 74 -8.74 2.81 -3.92
N ASN A 75 -8.65 3.60 -4.99
CA ASN A 75 -7.87 3.28 -6.18
C ASN A 75 -6.53 4.04 -6.19
N TYR A 76 -5.55 3.58 -6.98
CA TYR A 76 -4.21 4.16 -7.00
C TYR A 76 -4.21 5.66 -7.33
N TYR A 77 -5.10 6.11 -8.20
CA TYR A 77 -5.24 7.53 -8.58
C TYR A 77 -5.96 8.38 -7.53
N GLY A 78 -6.64 7.75 -6.58
CA GLY A 78 -7.26 8.36 -5.42
C GLY A 78 -6.50 8.08 -4.11
N ALA A 79 -5.24 7.66 -4.20
CA ALA A 79 -4.40 7.47 -3.04
C ALA A 79 -4.17 8.79 -2.30
N GLY A 80 -4.49 8.82 -1.02
CA GLY A 80 -4.37 10.02 -0.20
C GLY A 80 -2.93 10.47 0.03
N THR A 81 -2.77 11.73 0.45
CA THR A 81 -1.47 12.26 0.85
C THR A 81 -1.06 11.73 2.22
N SER A 82 0.25 11.53 2.40
CA SER A 82 0.85 11.15 3.68
C SER A 82 2.15 11.91 3.88
N GLY A 83 2.45 12.28 5.10
CA GLY A 83 3.75 12.87 5.45
C GLY A 83 4.89 11.86 5.28
N LEU A 84 4.60 10.57 5.36
CA LEU A 84 5.50 9.47 5.07
C LEU A 84 4.92 8.66 3.91
N CYS A 85 5.10 9.17 2.69
CA CYS A 85 4.72 8.46 1.47
C CYS A 85 5.56 7.19 1.31
N TRP A 86 4.95 6.14 0.77
CA TRP A 86 5.61 4.87 0.53
C TRP A 86 5.04 4.19 -0.73
N ARG A 87 5.91 3.87 -1.70
CA ARG A 87 5.51 3.18 -2.94
C ARG A 87 4.40 3.92 -3.70
N GLU A 88 4.49 5.25 -3.79
CA GLU A 88 3.44 6.10 -4.38
C GLU A 88 2.06 5.88 -3.73
N ASN A 89 2.03 5.44 -2.46
CA ASN A 89 0.84 5.12 -1.68
C ASN A 89 -0.09 4.10 -2.35
N GLN A 90 0.47 3.12 -3.12
CA GLN A 90 -0.31 2.12 -3.84
C GLN A 90 0.33 0.72 -3.82
N PHE A 91 -0.49 -0.29 -4.09
CA PHE A 91 -0.07 -1.68 -4.27
C PHE A 91 -0.99 -2.39 -5.27
N ASP A 92 -0.54 -3.54 -5.78
CA ASP A 92 -1.32 -4.35 -6.72
C ASP A 92 -2.07 -5.47 -6.02
N ILE A 93 -3.30 -5.71 -6.43
CA ILE A 93 -4.08 -6.90 -6.12
C ILE A 93 -4.08 -7.81 -7.34
N LYS A 94 -3.50 -9.00 -7.22
CA LYS A 94 -3.55 -10.03 -8.25
C LYS A 94 -4.85 -10.81 -8.13
N LEU A 95 -5.57 -10.94 -9.24
CA LEU A 95 -6.90 -11.50 -9.33
C LEU A 95 -6.86 -12.95 -9.79
N LYS A 96 -7.71 -13.78 -9.20
CA LYS A 96 -8.02 -15.13 -9.69
C LYS A 96 -9.29 -15.02 -10.52
N THR A 97 -9.12 -14.89 -11.84
CA THR A 97 -10.22 -14.81 -12.80
C THR A 97 -10.72 -16.20 -13.20
N GLY A 98 -11.92 -16.26 -13.78
CA GLY A 98 -12.61 -17.47 -14.21
C GLY A 98 -13.60 -17.19 -15.33
N PRO A 99 -14.58 -18.08 -15.57
CA PRO A 99 -15.63 -17.88 -16.57
C PRO A 99 -16.47 -16.64 -16.32
N VAL A 100 -17.02 -16.06 -17.38
CA VAL A 100 -17.94 -14.89 -17.34
C VAL A 100 -19.06 -15.11 -16.31
N ASN A 101 -19.44 -14.05 -15.61
CA ASN A 101 -20.44 -14.02 -14.53
C ASN A 101 -20.09 -14.85 -13.28
N THR A 102 -18.86 -15.34 -13.16
CA THR A 102 -18.41 -15.98 -11.91
C THR A 102 -17.66 -15.00 -11.02
N PRO A 103 -17.66 -15.20 -9.69
CA PRO A 103 -16.91 -14.35 -8.77
C PRO A 103 -15.40 -14.37 -9.02
N ILE A 104 -14.77 -13.21 -8.88
CA ILE A 104 -13.31 -13.05 -8.87
C ILE A 104 -12.84 -12.99 -7.43
N SER A 105 -11.81 -13.75 -7.09
CA SER A 105 -11.18 -13.71 -5.77
C SER A 105 -9.78 -13.08 -5.83
N VAL A 106 -9.34 -12.55 -4.70
CA VAL A 106 -7.97 -12.08 -4.51
C VAL A 106 -7.04 -13.29 -4.43
N LEU A 107 -6.05 -13.35 -5.32
CA LEU A 107 -5.03 -14.39 -5.31
C LEU A 107 -3.91 -14.03 -4.31
N ARG A 108 -3.40 -12.81 -4.40
CA ARG A 108 -2.37 -12.23 -3.54
C ARG A 108 -2.25 -10.73 -3.78
N THR A 109 -1.52 -10.04 -2.92
CA THR A 109 -1.12 -8.64 -3.14
C THR A 109 0.37 -8.53 -3.46
N VAL A 110 0.76 -7.44 -4.11
CA VAL A 110 2.16 -7.13 -4.44
C VAL A 110 2.42 -5.65 -4.12
N PRO A 111 3.22 -5.39 -3.08
CA PRO A 111 3.80 -6.35 -2.14
C PRO A 111 2.74 -7.03 -1.27
N ASN A 112 3.13 -8.06 -0.52
CA ASN A 112 2.23 -8.72 0.42
C ASN A 112 1.78 -7.76 1.52
N THR A 113 0.46 -7.70 1.77
CA THR A 113 -0.17 -6.81 2.75
C THR A 113 -1.06 -7.62 3.73
N PRO A 114 -0.46 -8.46 4.59
CA PRO A 114 -1.22 -9.40 5.43
C PRO A 114 -2.03 -8.71 6.52
N TYR A 115 -1.79 -7.44 6.76
CA TYR A 115 -2.53 -6.60 7.70
C TYR A 115 -3.84 -6.03 7.12
N LEU A 116 -4.12 -6.24 5.81
CA LEU A 116 -5.35 -5.83 5.14
C LEU A 116 -6.30 -7.02 4.94
N THR A 117 -7.59 -6.74 5.02
CA THR A 117 -8.66 -7.68 4.71
C THR A 117 -9.36 -7.26 3.43
N TYR A 118 -9.63 -8.21 2.54
CA TYR A 118 -10.28 -7.97 1.25
C TYR A 118 -11.62 -8.69 1.18
N LYS A 119 -12.65 -7.97 0.77
CA LYS A 119 -13.95 -8.55 0.42
C LYS A 119 -14.21 -8.31 -1.06
N SER A 120 -14.02 -9.36 -1.87
CA SER A 120 -14.28 -9.29 -3.31
C SER A 120 -15.74 -9.53 -3.61
N GLU A 121 -16.33 -8.58 -4.33
CA GLU A 121 -17.65 -8.63 -4.97
C GLU A 121 -17.49 -8.47 -6.50
N LEU A 122 -16.25 -8.66 -7.01
CA LEU A 122 -15.93 -8.58 -8.43
C LEU A 122 -16.51 -9.77 -9.21
N LEU A 123 -16.94 -9.52 -10.44
CA LEU A 123 -17.39 -10.53 -11.38
C LEU A 123 -16.54 -10.54 -12.64
N ASN A 124 -16.30 -11.74 -13.18
CA ASN A 124 -15.72 -11.90 -14.51
C ASN A 124 -16.68 -11.41 -15.58
N ALA A 125 -16.20 -10.62 -16.53
CA ALA A 125 -16.96 -10.04 -17.62
C ALA A 125 -16.48 -10.55 -18.98
N PRO A 126 -17.29 -10.44 -20.04
CA PRO A 126 -16.92 -10.84 -21.39
C PRO A 126 -15.71 -10.06 -21.91
N SER A 127 -14.98 -10.68 -22.84
CA SER A 127 -13.89 -10.03 -23.59
C SER A 127 -14.33 -8.70 -24.20
N GLY A 128 -13.45 -7.70 -24.15
CA GLY A 128 -13.68 -6.38 -24.70
C GLY A 128 -14.48 -5.42 -23.79
N THR A 129 -14.94 -5.85 -22.59
CA THR A 129 -15.65 -4.97 -21.66
C THR A 129 -14.72 -4.14 -20.77
N GLY A 130 -13.43 -4.43 -20.76
CA GLY A 130 -12.43 -3.63 -20.05
C GLY A 130 -12.23 -3.99 -18.58
N ASP A 131 -11.59 -3.08 -17.88
CA ASP A 131 -11.33 -3.12 -16.43
C ASP A 131 -12.21 -2.05 -15.75
N ASP A 132 -13.32 -2.49 -15.18
CA ASP A 132 -14.23 -1.70 -14.36
C ASP A 132 -14.18 -2.16 -12.89
N ALA A 133 -13.01 -2.64 -12.45
CA ALA A 133 -12.80 -3.13 -11.10
C ALA A 133 -12.21 -2.03 -10.19
N TYR A 134 -12.90 -1.71 -9.13
CA TYR A 134 -12.56 -0.63 -8.20
C TYR A 134 -12.35 -1.13 -6.78
N GLY A 135 -11.34 -0.54 -6.11
CA GLY A 135 -11.14 -0.66 -4.68
C GLY A 135 -11.93 0.40 -3.91
N TYR A 136 -12.72 -0.03 -2.94
CA TYR A 136 -13.42 0.86 -2.02
C TYR A 136 -12.82 0.69 -0.63
N LEU A 137 -12.14 1.74 -0.17
CA LEU A 137 -11.42 1.76 1.10
C LEU A 137 -12.02 2.81 2.02
N PRO A 138 -12.78 2.42 3.05
CA PRO A 138 -13.21 3.37 4.08
C PRO A 138 -12.01 3.98 4.81
N VAL A 139 -12.03 5.29 5.01
CA VAL A 139 -10.95 6.01 5.71
C VAL A 139 -10.74 5.43 7.11
N GLY A 140 -9.49 5.22 7.49
CA GLY A 140 -9.10 4.71 8.81
C GLY A 140 -9.41 3.23 9.03
N THR A 141 -9.70 2.45 7.98
CA THR A 141 -9.95 1.02 8.09
C THR A 141 -8.87 0.18 7.40
N LYS A 142 -8.81 -1.09 7.76
CA LYS A 142 -7.98 -2.12 7.10
C LYS A 142 -8.82 -3.10 6.27
N LEU A 143 -10.08 -2.76 6.00
CA LEU A 143 -10.99 -3.55 5.17
C LEU A 143 -11.25 -2.84 3.84
N MET A 144 -10.89 -3.50 2.74
CA MET A 144 -11.13 -3.04 1.38
C MET A 144 -12.19 -3.91 0.70
N TYR A 145 -13.19 -3.27 0.09
CA TYR A 145 -14.12 -3.93 -0.79
C TYR A 145 -13.66 -3.77 -2.24
N LEU A 146 -13.75 -4.84 -3.01
CA LEU A 146 -13.47 -4.83 -4.45
C LEU A 146 -14.79 -5.04 -5.18
N ARG A 147 -15.17 -4.10 -6.05
CA ARG A 147 -16.47 -4.12 -6.73
C ARG A 147 -16.32 -3.81 -8.20
N GLY A 148 -17.30 -4.26 -8.98
CA GLY A 148 -17.34 -4.04 -10.41
C GLY A 148 -17.05 -5.30 -11.22
N THR A 149 -16.49 -5.12 -12.41
CA THR A 149 -16.27 -6.21 -13.36
C THR A 149 -14.84 -6.16 -13.92
N TYR A 150 -14.36 -7.33 -14.35
CA TYR A 150 -13.04 -7.46 -14.94
C TYR A 150 -13.10 -8.42 -16.12
N ALA A 151 -12.75 -7.94 -17.32
CA ALA A 151 -12.89 -8.72 -18.54
C ALA A 151 -11.89 -9.89 -18.56
N GLU A 152 -12.34 -11.03 -19.13
CA GLU A 152 -11.55 -12.26 -19.23
C GLU A 152 -10.29 -12.13 -20.09
N ASP A 153 -10.28 -11.20 -21.07
CA ASP A 153 -9.16 -10.91 -21.97
C ASP A 153 -8.12 -9.94 -21.40
N GLN A 154 -8.32 -9.39 -20.21
CA GLN A 154 -7.31 -8.54 -19.58
C GLN A 154 -6.03 -9.32 -19.28
N GLU A 155 -4.91 -8.87 -19.86
CA GLU A 155 -3.61 -9.56 -19.73
C GLU A 155 -3.06 -9.56 -18.30
N LYS A 156 -3.12 -8.41 -17.62
CA LYS A 156 -2.43 -8.23 -16.33
C LYS A 156 -3.03 -9.01 -15.16
N LYS A 157 -4.28 -9.41 -15.19
CA LYS A 157 -5.00 -10.04 -14.08
C LYS A 157 -4.72 -9.37 -12.72
N SER A 158 -4.67 -8.04 -12.73
CA SER A 158 -4.40 -7.25 -11.51
C SER A 158 -4.96 -5.83 -11.61
N ILE A 159 -5.36 -5.31 -10.45
CA ILE A 159 -5.74 -3.90 -10.27
C ILE A 159 -4.79 -3.25 -9.28
N SER A 160 -4.55 -1.94 -9.44
CA SER A 160 -3.76 -1.14 -8.51
C SER A 160 -4.68 -0.32 -7.62
N VAL A 161 -4.43 -0.37 -6.32
CA VAL A 161 -5.28 0.24 -5.28
C VAL A 161 -4.45 1.04 -4.28
N ALA A 162 -5.11 1.96 -3.57
CA ALA A 162 -4.47 2.80 -2.57
C ALA A 162 -4.05 2.00 -1.32
N VAL A 163 -2.88 2.34 -0.76
CA VAL A 163 -2.48 1.91 0.58
C VAL A 163 -3.23 2.77 1.61
N PRO A 164 -3.96 2.17 2.56
CA PRO A 164 -4.71 2.94 3.55
C PRO A 164 -3.83 3.73 4.54
N ASP A 165 -2.63 3.23 4.80
CA ASP A 165 -1.68 3.79 5.77
C ASP A 165 -0.25 3.52 5.28
N PRO A 166 0.31 4.42 4.45
CA PRO A 166 1.68 4.27 3.92
C PRO A 166 2.75 4.26 5.01
N ALA A 167 2.55 5.05 6.08
CA ALA A 167 3.48 5.10 7.19
C ALA A 167 3.54 3.77 7.95
N TYR A 168 2.39 3.14 8.15
CA TYR A 168 2.34 1.80 8.71
C TYR A 168 2.98 0.77 7.79
N ASP A 169 2.77 0.85 6.47
CA ASP A 169 3.33 -0.12 5.52
C ASP A 169 4.86 -0.11 5.55
N VAL A 170 5.50 1.07 5.51
CA VAL A 170 6.98 1.13 5.59
C VAL A 170 7.50 0.63 6.93
N ALA A 171 6.83 0.97 8.04
CA ALA A 171 7.21 0.48 9.37
C ALA A 171 7.10 -1.06 9.45
N TYR A 172 6.01 -1.62 8.94
CA TYR A 172 5.81 -3.07 8.85
C TYR A 172 6.89 -3.78 8.03
N ARG A 173 7.35 -3.19 6.93
CA ARG A 173 8.39 -3.80 6.09
C ARG A 173 9.79 -3.76 6.70
N LEU A 174 10.00 -2.94 7.69
CA LEU A 174 11.27 -2.83 8.41
C LEU A 174 11.34 -3.78 9.62
N THR A 175 10.23 -4.44 9.97
CA THR A 175 10.20 -5.44 11.06
C THR A 175 10.47 -6.84 10.56
#